data_ba8a3729b7cf86a633af6b44c86bcd97
#
_entry.id   ba8a3729b7cf86a633af6b44c86bcd97
#
_cell.length_a   1.000
_cell.length_b   1.000
_cell.length_c   1.000
_cell.angle_alpha   90.00
_cell.angle_beta   90.00
_cell.angle_gamma   90.00
#
_symmetry.space_group_name_H-M   'P 1'
#
loop_
_entity.id
_entity.type
_entity.pdbx_description
1 polymer ?
#
loop_
_entity_poly.entity_id
_entity_poly.type
_entity_poly.pdbx_seq_one_letter_code
_entity_poly.pdbx_strand_id
1 'polypeptide(L)'
;MVEGRTRITYGQLGARVERAAAAAIAAGIEPGDRVAVWAPNTLDWIVSALGAVSAGAVLVPLNTRFKGTEAAYVLRRSRARLLFVTGTFLGTSYVASLRRAAGHALDGDGLEAAGPGTGVGTGVGPGVGPGVGTGAEAAGADTRAGARGPGRGPLPGLPHLEQVVVLADDAPADFRTWKDFLAGGDAVPAETVRRRAAAIRPEAPSDIIFTSGTTGSPKGAVITHAQSLRCYEVWSELAGLREGDRYLIVNPFFHTFGYKAGILACLMRGATMVPQPVFNVDTALANIAAERISVLPGPPTLHQSLLDHPQRGHHDLSTLRLVVTGAAVVPLRLVERLRGELHIATVLTAYGLSEAGGIVTMCRRGDPAEVIAATSGRAIPGTRIRIADGDGKALPAGEAGEVWVSGHHVMQGYFEAPAETAEAITPDGWLRTGDVGVLDPGGNLRITDRIKDMFIVGGFNAYPAEIEQLLGLHPDIADVAVVGIPDPRLGEVGKAYAVRRPGSTLTADDLIAWSRREMANYKVPRAVEFVAELPRNASGKVLKRELRAR
;
A
#
# COMPACT_ATOMS: atom_id res chain seq x y z
N MET A 1 12.78 -19.45 4.31
CA MET A 1 11.39 -19.02 4.40
C MET A 1 10.57 -20.06 5.16
N VAL A 2 9.57 -19.64 5.91
CA VAL A 2 8.71 -20.50 6.74
C VAL A 2 7.25 -20.12 6.51
N GLU A 3 6.40 -21.09 6.15
CA GLU A 3 4.96 -20.92 6.03
C GLU A 3 4.25 -22.17 6.61
N GLY A 4 3.59 -22.00 7.73
CA GLY A 4 3.03 -23.12 8.47
C GLY A 4 4.09 -24.18 8.79
N ARG A 5 3.90 -25.40 8.25
CA ARG A 5 4.89 -26.49 8.38
C ARG A 5 5.94 -26.50 7.28
N THR A 6 5.76 -25.72 6.23
CA THR A 6 6.68 -25.65 5.10
C THR A 6 7.91 -24.84 5.47
N ARG A 7 9.10 -25.43 5.25
CA ARG A 7 10.39 -24.77 5.46
C ARG A 7 11.22 -24.94 4.20
N ILE A 8 11.64 -23.84 3.61
CA ILE A 8 12.47 -23.85 2.40
C ILE A 8 13.69 -22.95 2.56
N THR A 9 14.80 -23.36 2.01
CA THR A 9 16.01 -22.54 1.88
C THR A 9 15.85 -21.52 0.76
N TYR A 10 16.72 -20.53 0.69
CA TYR A 10 16.78 -19.61 -0.45
C TYR A 10 17.14 -20.31 -1.76
N GLY A 11 17.97 -21.36 -1.72
CA GLY A 11 18.23 -22.18 -2.90
C GLY A 11 16.96 -22.87 -3.42
N GLN A 12 16.15 -23.44 -2.52
CA GLN A 12 14.86 -24.05 -2.90
C GLN A 12 13.84 -23.01 -3.36
N LEU A 13 13.83 -21.81 -2.77
CA LEU A 13 13.00 -20.70 -3.26
C LEU A 13 13.44 -20.30 -4.67
N GLY A 14 14.74 -20.15 -4.90
CA GLY A 14 15.31 -19.82 -6.22
C GLY A 14 14.89 -20.82 -7.29
N ALA A 15 14.97 -22.13 -7.00
CA ALA A 15 14.52 -23.17 -7.93
C ALA A 15 13.02 -23.08 -8.26
N ARG A 16 12.17 -22.75 -7.26
CA ARG A 16 10.73 -22.54 -7.50
C ARG A 16 10.47 -21.28 -8.34
N VAL A 17 11.20 -20.20 -8.08
CA VAL A 17 11.13 -18.95 -8.86
C VAL A 17 11.59 -19.20 -10.30
N GLU A 18 12.69 -19.94 -10.53
CA GLU A 18 13.16 -20.29 -11.86
C GLU A 18 12.12 -21.10 -12.63
N ARG A 19 11.47 -22.07 -11.97
CA ARG A 19 10.37 -22.85 -12.57
C ARG A 19 9.15 -21.99 -12.91
N ALA A 20 8.78 -21.05 -12.04
CA ALA A 20 7.68 -20.12 -12.31
C ALA A 20 8.02 -19.13 -13.46
N ALA A 21 9.27 -18.71 -13.56
CA ALA A 21 9.75 -17.88 -14.67
C ALA A 21 9.72 -18.65 -16.01
N ALA A 22 10.13 -19.93 -16.00
CA ALA A 22 10.02 -20.81 -17.18
C ALA A 22 8.57 -20.93 -17.64
N ALA A 23 7.63 -21.12 -16.68
CA ALA A 23 6.20 -21.20 -16.98
C ALA A 23 5.65 -19.88 -17.54
N ALA A 24 6.08 -18.74 -17.01
CA ALA A 24 5.69 -17.42 -17.54
C ALA A 24 6.19 -17.21 -18.98
N ILE A 25 7.44 -17.62 -19.27
CA ILE A 25 8.01 -17.57 -20.62
C ILE A 25 7.21 -18.49 -21.57
N ALA A 26 6.92 -19.73 -21.16
CA ALA A 26 6.10 -20.67 -21.95
C ALA A 26 4.67 -20.16 -22.17
N ALA A 27 4.15 -19.35 -21.23
CA ALA A 27 2.86 -18.70 -21.35
C ALA A 27 2.88 -17.49 -22.32
N GLY A 28 4.03 -17.14 -22.89
CA GLY A 28 4.19 -16.05 -23.84
C GLY A 28 4.41 -14.69 -23.20
N ILE A 29 4.80 -14.64 -21.95
CA ILE A 29 5.15 -13.38 -21.27
C ILE A 29 6.50 -12.89 -21.80
N GLU A 30 6.50 -11.65 -22.28
CA GLU A 30 7.67 -10.96 -22.80
C GLU A 30 8.13 -9.86 -21.84
N PRO A 31 9.40 -9.40 -21.92
CA PRO A 31 9.91 -8.30 -21.13
C PRO A 31 9.04 -7.04 -21.30
N GLY A 32 8.64 -6.46 -20.17
CA GLY A 32 7.76 -5.29 -20.11
C GLY A 32 6.26 -5.63 -20.09
N ASP A 33 5.85 -6.89 -20.28
CA ASP A 33 4.47 -7.30 -20.08
C ASP A 33 4.07 -7.17 -18.59
N ARG A 34 2.81 -6.79 -18.33
CA ARG A 34 2.32 -6.67 -16.96
C ARG A 34 1.73 -8.00 -16.52
N VAL A 35 2.20 -8.46 -15.36
CA VAL A 35 1.70 -9.65 -14.69
C VAL A 35 1.14 -9.25 -13.32
N ALA A 36 -0.13 -9.54 -13.12
CA ALA A 36 -0.83 -9.19 -11.90
C ALA A 36 -0.83 -10.35 -10.89
N VAL A 37 -0.81 -10.01 -9.59
CA VAL A 37 -0.97 -10.99 -8.50
C VAL A 37 -2.06 -10.49 -7.55
N TRP A 38 -3.13 -11.28 -7.40
CA TRP A 38 -4.24 -11.00 -6.49
C TRP A 38 -4.42 -12.13 -5.48
N ALA A 39 -3.57 -12.12 -4.47
CA ALA A 39 -3.49 -13.17 -3.46
C ALA A 39 -2.97 -12.62 -2.11
N PRO A 40 -3.21 -13.32 -0.99
CA PRO A 40 -2.67 -12.95 0.32
C PRO A 40 -1.18 -13.27 0.44
N ASN A 41 -0.60 -12.95 1.61
CA ASN A 41 0.81 -13.20 1.94
C ASN A 41 1.10 -14.71 2.03
N THR A 42 1.51 -15.30 0.92
CA THR A 42 1.82 -16.74 0.82
C THR A 42 3.13 -16.97 0.06
N LEU A 43 3.67 -18.18 0.17
CA LEU A 43 4.81 -18.63 -0.63
C LEU A 43 4.51 -18.53 -2.13
N ASP A 44 3.30 -18.92 -2.54
CA ASP A 44 2.92 -18.91 -3.97
C ASP A 44 2.82 -17.48 -4.51
N TRP A 45 2.42 -16.51 -3.68
CA TRP A 45 2.53 -15.09 -4.04
C TRP A 45 3.97 -14.70 -4.35
N ILE A 46 4.91 -15.09 -3.47
CA ILE A 46 6.34 -14.76 -3.64
C ILE A 46 6.90 -15.44 -4.89
N VAL A 47 6.60 -16.71 -5.07
CA VAL A 47 7.11 -17.50 -6.22
C VAL A 47 6.54 -16.97 -7.54
N SER A 48 5.23 -16.67 -7.60
CA SER A 48 4.59 -16.16 -8.82
C SER A 48 5.09 -14.76 -9.17
N ALA A 49 5.20 -13.86 -8.18
CA ALA A 49 5.69 -12.51 -8.38
C ALA A 49 7.15 -12.46 -8.83
N LEU A 50 8.04 -13.14 -8.08
CA LEU A 50 9.47 -13.18 -8.43
C LEU A 50 9.71 -13.95 -9.73
N GLY A 51 8.95 -15.00 -10.02
CA GLY A 51 9.00 -15.73 -11.28
C GLY A 51 8.64 -14.87 -12.48
N ALA A 52 7.53 -14.11 -12.37
CA ALA A 52 7.13 -13.15 -13.40
C ALA A 52 8.20 -12.07 -13.64
N VAL A 53 8.71 -11.48 -12.56
CA VAL A 53 9.78 -10.47 -12.63
C VAL A 53 11.06 -11.05 -13.26
N SER A 54 11.43 -12.28 -12.90
CA SER A 54 12.61 -12.96 -13.49
C SER A 54 12.41 -13.29 -14.98
N ALA A 55 11.18 -13.43 -15.44
CA ALA A 55 10.85 -13.53 -16.87
C ALA A 55 10.88 -12.17 -17.60
N GLY A 56 11.13 -11.07 -16.90
CA GLY A 56 11.17 -9.71 -17.43
C GLY A 56 9.84 -8.94 -17.34
N ALA A 57 8.83 -9.50 -16.69
CA ALA A 57 7.54 -8.84 -16.55
C ALA A 57 7.56 -7.72 -15.50
N VAL A 58 6.64 -6.78 -15.65
CA VAL A 58 6.35 -5.73 -14.67
C VAL A 58 5.25 -6.22 -13.73
N LEU A 59 5.53 -6.26 -12.44
CA LEU A 59 4.60 -6.73 -11.41
C LEU A 59 3.48 -5.72 -11.15
N VAL A 60 2.24 -6.19 -11.10
CA VAL A 60 1.07 -5.41 -10.71
C VAL A 60 0.38 -6.09 -9.52
N PRO A 61 0.76 -5.76 -8.28
CA PRO A 61 0.15 -6.36 -7.10
C PRO A 61 -1.23 -5.74 -6.83
N LEU A 62 -2.25 -6.57 -6.67
CA LEU A 62 -3.62 -6.16 -6.40
C LEU A 62 -3.96 -6.27 -4.93
N ASN A 63 -4.65 -5.26 -4.41
CA ASN A 63 -5.13 -5.25 -3.05
C ASN A 63 -6.14 -6.38 -2.81
N THR A 64 -5.89 -7.23 -1.82
CA THR A 64 -6.75 -8.35 -1.45
C THR A 64 -8.13 -7.94 -0.92
N ARG A 65 -8.34 -6.65 -0.64
CA ARG A 65 -9.66 -6.11 -0.25
C ARG A 65 -10.46 -5.54 -1.42
N PHE A 66 -9.89 -5.50 -2.61
CA PHE A 66 -10.61 -5.06 -3.80
C PHE A 66 -11.82 -5.96 -4.07
N LYS A 67 -12.91 -5.33 -4.46
CA LYS A 67 -14.02 -6.01 -5.11
C LYS A 67 -13.66 -6.36 -6.55
N GLY A 68 -14.43 -7.22 -7.18
CA GLY A 68 -14.18 -7.61 -8.57
C GLY A 68 -14.07 -6.45 -9.54
N THR A 69 -14.89 -5.41 -9.38
CA THR A 69 -14.90 -4.19 -10.20
C THR A 69 -13.61 -3.38 -10.06
N GLU A 70 -13.09 -3.23 -8.84
CA GLU A 70 -11.82 -2.55 -8.58
C GLU A 70 -10.63 -3.34 -9.15
N ALA A 71 -10.64 -4.67 -8.96
CA ALA A 71 -9.63 -5.54 -9.55
C ALA A 71 -9.66 -5.48 -11.09
N ALA A 72 -10.86 -5.55 -11.70
CA ALA A 72 -11.03 -5.43 -13.14
C ALA A 72 -10.57 -4.06 -13.67
N TYR A 73 -10.80 -2.97 -12.93
CA TYR A 73 -10.28 -1.65 -13.25
C TYR A 73 -8.75 -1.66 -13.34
N VAL A 74 -8.08 -2.18 -12.29
CA VAL A 74 -6.60 -2.24 -12.26
C VAL A 74 -6.06 -3.12 -13.38
N LEU A 75 -6.67 -4.27 -13.65
CA LEU A 75 -6.27 -5.19 -14.72
C LEU A 75 -6.39 -4.53 -16.11
N ARG A 76 -7.50 -3.80 -16.37
CA ARG A 76 -7.66 -3.03 -17.61
C ARG A 76 -6.64 -1.93 -17.72
N ARG A 77 -6.52 -1.11 -16.68
CA ARG A 77 -5.67 0.08 -16.68
C ARG A 77 -4.20 -0.26 -16.81
N SER A 78 -3.75 -1.37 -16.19
CA SER A 78 -2.39 -1.88 -16.32
C SER A 78 -2.15 -2.67 -17.60
N ARG A 79 -3.20 -3.03 -18.35
CA ARG A 79 -3.14 -3.96 -19.49
C ARG A 79 -2.43 -5.27 -19.09
N ALA A 80 -2.78 -5.82 -17.94
CA ALA A 80 -2.19 -7.08 -17.47
C ALA A 80 -2.53 -8.23 -18.42
N ARG A 81 -1.51 -9.01 -18.82
CA ARG A 81 -1.66 -10.17 -19.72
C ARG A 81 -1.87 -11.48 -18.96
N LEU A 82 -1.31 -11.59 -17.77
CA LEU A 82 -1.41 -12.75 -16.89
C LEU A 82 -1.84 -12.29 -15.50
N LEU A 83 -2.78 -13.02 -14.90
CA LEU A 83 -3.20 -12.84 -13.52
C LEU A 83 -2.96 -14.13 -12.75
N PHE A 84 -2.20 -14.05 -11.67
CA PHE A 84 -2.19 -15.03 -10.59
C PHE A 84 -3.21 -14.63 -9.53
N VAL A 85 -4.14 -15.54 -9.21
CA VAL A 85 -5.22 -15.23 -8.28
C VAL A 85 -5.43 -16.36 -7.28
N THR A 86 -5.69 -16.01 -6.01
CA THR A 86 -6.16 -17.03 -5.05
C THR A 86 -7.59 -17.44 -5.36
N GLY A 87 -7.96 -18.69 -5.09
CA GLY A 87 -9.32 -19.18 -5.31
C GLY A 87 -10.33 -18.50 -4.38
N THR A 88 -10.17 -18.75 -3.08
CA THR A 88 -11.04 -18.19 -2.02
C THR A 88 -10.16 -17.64 -0.89
N PHE A 89 -10.51 -16.46 -0.40
CA PHE A 89 -9.84 -15.83 0.73
C PHE A 89 -10.84 -15.03 1.57
N LEU A 90 -10.84 -15.21 2.89
CA LEU A 90 -11.78 -14.57 3.82
C LEU A 90 -13.25 -14.72 3.39
N GLY A 91 -13.63 -15.92 2.97
CA GLY A 91 -15.00 -16.25 2.54
C GLY A 91 -15.40 -15.68 1.17
N THR A 92 -14.50 -14.98 0.47
CA THR A 92 -14.77 -14.40 -0.85
C THR A 92 -14.08 -15.22 -1.95
N SER A 93 -14.83 -15.69 -2.94
CA SER A 93 -14.26 -16.25 -4.15
C SER A 93 -13.80 -15.12 -5.07
N TYR A 94 -12.49 -14.99 -5.25
CA TYR A 94 -11.89 -13.96 -6.10
C TYR A 94 -12.17 -14.24 -7.57
N VAL A 95 -12.13 -15.52 -7.95
CA VAL A 95 -12.47 -15.98 -9.30
C VAL A 95 -13.90 -15.61 -9.68
N ALA A 96 -14.87 -15.90 -8.80
CA ALA A 96 -16.28 -15.55 -9.05
C ALA A 96 -16.49 -14.01 -9.08
N SER A 97 -15.77 -13.27 -8.24
CA SER A 97 -15.83 -11.81 -8.20
C SER A 97 -15.27 -11.21 -9.50
N LEU A 98 -14.16 -11.74 -10.01
CA LEU A 98 -13.58 -11.31 -11.29
C LEU A 98 -14.51 -11.60 -12.46
N ARG A 99 -15.10 -12.81 -12.54
CA ARG A 99 -16.04 -13.18 -13.61
C ARG A 99 -17.24 -12.26 -13.67
N ARG A 100 -17.87 -11.98 -12.52
CA ARG A 100 -19.00 -11.04 -12.46
C ARG A 100 -18.60 -9.66 -12.98
N ALA A 101 -17.47 -9.14 -12.53
CA ALA A 101 -16.99 -7.82 -12.95
C ALA A 101 -16.61 -7.75 -14.43
N ALA A 102 -16.04 -8.85 -14.97
CA ALA A 102 -15.69 -8.96 -16.37
C ALA A 102 -16.92 -9.05 -17.29
N GLY A 103 -18.03 -9.66 -16.81
CA GLY A 103 -19.29 -9.76 -17.55
C GLY A 103 -20.14 -8.49 -17.56
N HIS A 104 -19.85 -7.53 -16.68
CA HIS A 104 -20.46 -6.20 -16.74
C HIS A 104 -19.57 -5.33 -17.62
N ALA A 105 -19.98 -5.13 -18.87
CA ALA A 105 -19.39 -4.10 -19.72
C ALA A 105 -19.61 -2.75 -19.01
N LEU A 106 -18.56 -2.20 -18.42
CA LEU A 106 -18.57 -0.82 -17.98
C LEU A 106 -18.41 0.03 -19.24
N ASP A 107 -19.54 0.40 -19.85
CA ASP A 107 -19.58 1.41 -20.90
C ASP A 107 -19.14 2.74 -20.30
N GLY A 108 -18.02 3.26 -20.80
CA GLY A 108 -17.58 4.63 -20.56
C GLY A 108 -16.77 4.88 -19.29
N ASP A 109 -15.93 5.88 -19.36
CA ASP A 109 -15.05 6.47 -18.33
C ASP A 109 -15.77 7.06 -17.10
N GLY A 110 -16.80 6.37 -16.56
CA GLY A 110 -17.66 6.88 -15.49
C GLY A 110 -17.66 6.02 -14.24
N LEU A 111 -16.71 6.27 -13.32
CA LEU A 111 -16.94 6.11 -11.89
C LEU A 111 -17.56 7.42 -11.35
N GLU A 112 -18.74 7.78 -11.86
CA GLU A 112 -19.58 8.75 -11.17
C GLU A 112 -20.26 8.07 -9.98
N ALA A 113 -20.19 8.74 -8.85
CA ALA A 113 -20.77 8.34 -7.59
C ALA A 113 -22.27 8.00 -7.77
N ALA A 114 -22.67 6.78 -7.42
CA ALA A 114 -24.07 6.43 -7.26
C ALA A 114 -24.64 7.19 -6.05
N GLY A 115 -25.29 8.33 -6.33
CA GLY A 115 -26.21 8.99 -5.41
C GLY A 115 -27.59 8.31 -5.51
N PRO A 116 -28.44 8.39 -4.48
CA PRO A 116 -29.73 7.71 -4.46
C PRO A 116 -30.70 8.33 -5.47
N GLY A 117 -31.29 7.48 -6.28
CA GLY A 117 -32.22 7.84 -7.34
C GLY A 117 -33.54 8.39 -6.86
N THR A 118 -34.07 9.36 -7.59
CA THR A 118 -35.51 9.61 -7.73
C THR A 118 -35.84 9.74 -9.21
N GLY A 119 -36.94 9.16 -9.58
CA GLY A 119 -37.32 8.74 -10.89
C GLY A 119 -37.95 9.79 -11.82
N VAL A 120 -38.28 9.26 -13.00
CA VAL A 120 -39.40 9.57 -13.94
C VAL A 120 -39.19 10.78 -14.88
N GLY A 121 -39.27 10.49 -16.20
CA GLY A 121 -39.75 11.44 -17.19
C GLY A 121 -39.23 11.31 -18.62
N THR A 122 -39.85 10.50 -19.40
CA THR A 122 -40.24 10.57 -20.84
C THR A 122 -39.73 11.70 -21.74
N GLY A 123 -39.30 11.36 -23.00
CA GLY A 123 -39.44 12.26 -24.13
C GLY A 123 -38.49 12.08 -25.31
N VAL A 124 -38.85 11.26 -26.27
CA VAL A 124 -38.87 11.40 -27.76
C VAL A 124 -37.79 12.25 -28.48
N GLY A 125 -37.05 11.61 -29.37
CA GLY A 125 -36.21 11.86 -30.54
C GLY A 125 -36.54 13.01 -31.51
N PRO A 126 -36.13 12.97 -32.83
CA PRO A 126 -34.85 12.57 -33.43
C PRO A 126 -34.19 13.68 -34.28
N GLY A 127 -32.97 13.56 -34.77
CA GLY A 127 -32.38 14.48 -35.75
C GLY A 127 -31.12 13.95 -36.42
N VAL A 128 -31.26 13.73 -37.71
CA VAL A 128 -30.33 13.18 -38.70
C VAL A 128 -29.34 14.24 -39.23
N GLY A 129 -28.13 13.82 -39.60
CA GLY A 129 -27.38 14.42 -40.71
C GLY A 129 -25.88 14.39 -40.62
N PRO A 130 -25.18 14.09 -41.73
CA PRO A 130 -23.83 13.56 -41.74
C PRO A 130 -22.74 14.57 -42.07
N GLY A 131 -21.49 14.27 -41.71
CA GLY A 131 -20.31 15.05 -42.11
C GLY A 131 -19.02 14.25 -42.01
N VAL A 132 -18.67 13.66 -43.08
CA VAL A 132 -17.38 13.34 -43.74
C VAL A 132 -16.11 13.86 -43.07
N GLY A 133 -15.13 12.94 -42.78
CA GLY A 133 -13.83 13.12 -43.38
C GLY A 133 -12.59 12.89 -42.53
N THR A 134 -11.94 11.77 -42.78
CA THR A 134 -10.49 11.52 -42.94
C THR A 134 -9.56 11.44 -41.74
N GLY A 135 -8.84 10.31 -41.68
CA GLY A 135 -7.52 10.18 -41.11
C GLY A 135 -7.38 9.24 -39.93
N ALA A 136 -7.69 7.96 -40.11
CA ALA A 136 -7.28 6.92 -39.15
C ALA A 136 -5.97 6.29 -39.61
N GLU A 137 -4.86 6.59 -38.95
CA GLU A 137 -3.67 5.73 -39.02
C GLU A 137 -3.96 4.44 -38.26
N ALA A 138 -3.83 3.33 -38.95
CA ALA A 138 -4.10 1.99 -38.48
C ALA A 138 -3.08 1.59 -37.43
N ALA A 139 -3.56 1.41 -36.18
CA ALA A 139 -2.85 0.64 -35.17
C ALA A 139 -2.73 -0.80 -35.66
N GLY A 140 -1.49 -1.31 -35.78
CA GLY A 140 -1.18 -2.62 -36.29
C GLY A 140 -1.91 -3.72 -35.53
N ALA A 141 -2.66 -4.53 -36.25
CA ALA A 141 -3.30 -5.73 -35.75
C ALA A 141 -2.21 -6.74 -35.34
N ASP A 142 -2.22 -7.13 -34.08
CA ASP A 142 -1.35 -8.18 -33.53
C ASP A 142 -1.73 -9.56 -34.13
N THR A 143 -0.90 -10.04 -35.07
CA THR A 143 -1.13 -11.27 -35.85
C THR A 143 -0.69 -12.54 -35.11
N ARG A 144 -0.85 -12.64 -33.78
CA ARG A 144 -0.48 -13.83 -33.01
C ARG A 144 -1.65 -14.76 -32.67
N ALA A 145 -2.41 -15.19 -33.68
CA ALA A 145 -3.43 -16.22 -33.53
C ALA A 145 -2.84 -17.63 -33.69
N GLY A 146 -2.08 -18.11 -32.72
CA GLY A 146 -1.73 -19.53 -32.56
C GLY A 146 -2.82 -20.30 -31.80
N ALA A 147 -2.97 -21.60 -32.06
CA ALA A 147 -3.99 -22.48 -31.45
C ALA A 147 -4.08 -22.30 -29.93
N ARG A 148 -5.23 -21.82 -29.45
CA ARG A 148 -5.48 -21.50 -28.06
C ARG A 148 -5.85 -22.77 -27.29
N GLY A 149 -4.98 -23.20 -26.35
CA GLY A 149 -5.30 -24.30 -25.42
C GLY A 149 -6.30 -23.85 -24.31
N PRO A 150 -6.81 -24.78 -23.49
CA PRO A 150 -7.73 -24.47 -22.41
C PRO A 150 -7.17 -23.41 -21.45
N GLY A 151 -7.99 -22.45 -21.05
CA GLY A 151 -7.60 -21.31 -20.19
C GLY A 151 -6.99 -20.11 -20.93
N ARG A 152 -7.00 -20.08 -22.25
CA ARG A 152 -6.52 -18.98 -23.09
C ARG A 152 -7.68 -18.28 -23.78
N GLY A 153 -7.96 -17.05 -23.34
CA GLY A 153 -8.89 -16.14 -24.01
C GLY A 153 -9.17 -14.95 -23.10
N PRO A 154 -9.37 -13.75 -23.67
CA PRO A 154 -9.71 -12.58 -22.88
C PRO A 154 -11.05 -12.81 -22.18
N LEU A 155 -11.13 -12.49 -20.88
CA LEU A 155 -12.41 -12.38 -20.21
C LEU A 155 -13.16 -11.18 -20.81
N PRO A 156 -14.50 -11.26 -20.96
CA PRO A 156 -15.29 -10.09 -21.37
C PRO A 156 -14.89 -8.87 -20.55
N GLY A 157 -14.67 -7.71 -21.18
CA GLY A 157 -14.26 -6.48 -20.50
C GLY A 157 -12.79 -6.43 -20.02
N LEU A 158 -11.97 -7.47 -20.26
CA LEU A 158 -10.54 -7.53 -19.96
C LEU A 158 -9.73 -7.97 -21.19
N PRO A 159 -9.68 -7.15 -22.25
CA PRO A 159 -9.19 -7.56 -23.57
C PRO A 159 -7.72 -7.96 -23.59
N HIS A 160 -6.90 -7.45 -22.66
CA HIS A 160 -5.48 -7.77 -22.56
C HIS A 160 -5.17 -8.97 -21.69
N LEU A 161 -6.12 -9.42 -20.85
CA LEU A 161 -5.91 -10.53 -19.92
C LEU A 161 -6.05 -11.86 -20.66
N GLU A 162 -4.92 -12.44 -21.05
CA GLU A 162 -4.88 -13.66 -21.86
C GLU A 162 -5.00 -14.93 -21.03
N GLN A 163 -4.50 -14.89 -19.78
CA GLN A 163 -4.50 -16.05 -18.88
C GLN A 163 -4.82 -15.65 -17.44
N VAL A 164 -5.57 -16.54 -16.79
CA VAL A 164 -5.81 -16.51 -15.35
C VAL A 164 -5.33 -17.83 -14.76
N VAL A 165 -4.47 -17.76 -13.75
CA VAL A 165 -3.91 -18.89 -13.04
C VAL A 165 -4.36 -18.83 -11.59
N VAL A 166 -5.07 -19.86 -11.14
CA VAL A 166 -5.50 -19.98 -9.76
C VAL A 166 -4.36 -20.60 -8.94
N LEU A 167 -3.92 -19.90 -7.89
CA LEU A 167 -2.88 -20.36 -6.97
C LEU A 167 -3.46 -21.43 -6.02
N ALA A 168 -3.91 -22.55 -6.60
CA ALA A 168 -4.46 -23.71 -5.90
C ALA A 168 -4.34 -24.94 -6.80
N ASP A 169 -4.59 -26.13 -6.25
CA ASP A 169 -4.58 -27.40 -6.97
C ASP A 169 -5.85 -27.63 -7.80
N ASP A 170 -6.91 -26.88 -7.53
CA ASP A 170 -8.18 -26.86 -8.24
C ASP A 170 -8.46 -25.49 -8.84
N ALA A 171 -9.07 -25.50 -10.01
CA ALA A 171 -9.52 -24.28 -10.70
C ALA A 171 -10.77 -24.58 -11.55
N PRO A 172 -11.63 -23.58 -11.81
CA PRO A 172 -12.67 -23.70 -12.83
C PRO A 172 -12.08 -24.08 -14.20
N ALA A 173 -12.82 -24.82 -15.00
CA ALA A 173 -12.34 -25.41 -16.26
C ALA A 173 -11.78 -24.40 -17.30
N ASP A 174 -12.19 -23.15 -17.23
CA ASP A 174 -11.71 -22.03 -18.06
C ASP A 174 -10.46 -21.33 -17.51
N PHE A 175 -9.97 -21.74 -16.33
CA PHE A 175 -8.74 -21.23 -15.74
C PHE A 175 -7.71 -22.35 -15.55
N ARG A 176 -6.44 -21.96 -15.44
CA ARG A 176 -5.37 -22.93 -15.17
C ARG A 176 -5.15 -23.05 -13.67
N THR A 177 -4.82 -24.27 -13.21
CA THR A 177 -4.28 -24.46 -11.87
C THR A 177 -2.84 -23.99 -11.79
N TRP A 178 -2.36 -23.70 -10.59
CA TRP A 178 -0.94 -23.39 -10.36
C TRP A 178 -0.03 -24.51 -10.82
N LYS A 179 -0.41 -25.74 -10.53
CA LYS A 179 0.32 -26.96 -10.94
C LYS A 179 0.45 -27.07 -12.47
N ASP A 180 -0.65 -26.89 -13.20
CA ASP A 180 -0.64 -27.00 -14.67
C ASP A 180 0.09 -25.83 -15.32
N PHE A 181 0.04 -24.63 -14.71
CA PHE A 181 0.83 -23.50 -15.14
C PHE A 181 2.32 -23.81 -15.04
N LEU A 182 2.78 -24.31 -13.88
CA LEU A 182 4.19 -24.66 -13.68
C LEU A 182 4.66 -25.77 -14.63
N ALA A 183 3.84 -26.81 -14.84
CA ALA A 183 4.15 -27.89 -15.79
C ALA A 183 4.30 -27.39 -17.24
N GLY A 184 3.60 -26.33 -17.61
CA GLY A 184 3.75 -25.68 -18.91
C GLY A 184 5.17 -25.13 -19.18
N GLY A 185 5.94 -24.88 -18.14
CA GLY A 185 7.32 -24.39 -18.24
C GLY A 185 8.39 -25.48 -18.33
N ASP A 186 8.05 -26.76 -18.14
CA ASP A 186 9.03 -27.84 -18.01
C ASP A 186 9.87 -28.05 -19.30
N ALA A 187 9.37 -27.61 -20.46
CA ALA A 187 10.09 -27.63 -21.73
C ALA A 187 11.01 -26.42 -21.97
N VAL A 188 10.95 -25.39 -21.13
CA VAL A 188 11.79 -24.18 -21.27
C VAL A 188 13.14 -24.44 -20.62
N PRO A 189 14.26 -24.37 -21.39
CA PRO A 189 15.58 -24.59 -20.82
C PRO A 189 15.91 -23.58 -19.72
N ALA A 190 16.51 -24.03 -18.61
CA ALA A 190 16.93 -23.16 -17.51
C ALA A 190 17.86 -22.01 -17.98
N GLU A 191 18.69 -22.27 -18.99
CA GLU A 191 19.56 -21.25 -19.61
C GLU A 191 18.75 -20.12 -20.25
N THR A 192 17.59 -20.41 -20.84
CA THR A 192 16.70 -19.38 -21.39
C THR A 192 16.18 -18.47 -20.28
N VAL A 193 15.79 -19.04 -19.13
CA VAL A 193 15.35 -18.28 -17.96
C VAL A 193 16.48 -17.38 -17.44
N ARG A 194 17.67 -17.97 -17.24
CA ARG A 194 18.84 -17.20 -16.75
C ARG A 194 19.24 -16.07 -17.69
N ARG A 195 19.28 -16.34 -19.00
CA ARG A 195 19.58 -15.31 -20.00
C ARG A 195 18.54 -14.20 -20.00
N ARG A 196 17.23 -14.52 -19.87
CA ARG A 196 16.17 -13.51 -19.78
C ARG A 196 16.31 -12.67 -18.52
N ALA A 197 16.53 -13.28 -17.36
CA ALA A 197 16.75 -12.58 -16.11
C ALA A 197 18.00 -11.68 -16.15
N ALA A 198 19.09 -12.15 -16.72
CA ALA A 198 20.33 -11.37 -16.88
C ALA A 198 20.21 -10.20 -17.86
N ALA A 199 19.25 -10.24 -18.78
CA ALA A 199 18.99 -9.15 -19.73
C ALA A 199 18.12 -8.03 -19.16
N ILE A 200 17.58 -8.17 -17.95
CA ILE A 200 16.77 -7.14 -17.31
C ILE A 200 17.67 -5.96 -16.94
N ARG A 201 17.35 -4.79 -17.46
CA ARG A 201 18.11 -3.57 -17.15
C ARG A 201 17.65 -2.98 -15.82
N PRO A 202 18.55 -2.39 -15.04
CA PRO A 202 18.21 -1.75 -13.77
C PRO A 202 17.14 -0.65 -13.89
N GLU A 203 17.10 0.06 -15.01
CA GLU A 203 16.17 1.15 -15.29
C GLU A 203 14.81 0.66 -15.81
N ALA A 204 14.68 -0.63 -16.11
CA ALA A 204 13.40 -1.20 -16.52
C ALA A 204 12.38 -1.13 -15.37
N PRO A 205 11.09 -0.90 -15.67
CA PRO A 205 10.03 -0.97 -14.67
C PRO A 205 10.00 -2.33 -13.97
N SER A 206 10.00 -2.33 -12.63
CA SER A 206 9.87 -3.54 -11.81
C SER A 206 8.43 -3.80 -11.42
N ASP A 207 7.72 -2.73 -11.09
CA ASP A 207 6.35 -2.82 -10.59
C ASP A 207 5.54 -1.56 -10.90
N ILE A 208 4.21 -1.73 -10.93
CA ILE A 208 3.22 -0.66 -11.00
C ILE A 208 2.29 -0.84 -9.81
N ILE A 209 2.40 0.04 -8.83
CA ILE A 209 1.56 0.00 -7.63
C ILE A 209 0.43 1.01 -7.76
N PHE A 210 -0.80 0.50 -7.79
CA PHE A 210 -1.99 1.35 -7.88
C PHE A 210 -2.33 1.94 -6.51
N THR A 211 -2.36 3.27 -6.46
CA THR A 211 -2.73 4.05 -5.27
C THR A 211 -4.11 4.68 -5.47
N SER A 212 -4.89 4.78 -4.40
CA SER A 212 -6.15 5.53 -4.43
C SER A 212 -5.81 7.02 -4.58
N GLY A 213 -5.87 7.52 -5.79
CA GLY A 213 -5.63 8.92 -6.11
C GLY A 213 -6.61 9.88 -5.43
N THR A 214 -6.26 11.17 -5.44
CA THR A 214 -7.12 12.26 -4.94
C THR A 214 -8.36 12.48 -5.80
N THR A 215 -8.33 12.05 -7.06
CA THR A 215 -9.36 12.22 -8.09
C THR A 215 -10.38 11.08 -8.17
N GLY A 216 -10.32 10.11 -7.25
CA GLY A 216 -11.29 9.00 -7.17
C GLY A 216 -10.86 7.72 -7.88
N SER A 217 -10.16 7.76 -9.00
CA SER A 217 -9.68 6.56 -9.71
C SER A 217 -8.24 6.22 -9.33
N PRO A 218 -7.91 4.95 -9.05
CA PRO A 218 -6.55 4.55 -8.72
C PRO A 218 -5.57 4.82 -9.87
N LYS A 219 -4.38 5.37 -9.53
CA LYS A 219 -3.28 5.65 -10.46
C LYS A 219 -2.13 4.68 -10.19
N GLY A 220 -1.49 4.17 -11.23
CA GLY A 220 -0.39 3.21 -11.12
C GLY A 220 0.97 3.90 -11.10
N ALA A 221 1.63 4.00 -9.96
CA ALA A 221 2.99 4.53 -9.84
C ALA A 221 4.01 3.51 -10.39
N VAL A 222 4.83 3.93 -11.35
CA VAL A 222 5.84 3.08 -12.02
C VAL A 222 7.18 3.24 -11.32
N ILE A 223 7.72 2.14 -10.81
CA ILE A 223 9.02 2.09 -10.13
C ILE A 223 9.96 1.12 -10.87
N THR A 224 11.24 1.46 -10.97
CA THR A 224 12.26 0.60 -11.61
C THR A 224 12.90 -0.39 -10.65
N HIS A 225 13.60 -1.38 -11.20
CA HIS A 225 14.40 -2.33 -10.41
C HIS A 225 15.47 -1.60 -9.58
N ALA A 226 16.23 -0.70 -10.19
CA ALA A 226 17.26 0.06 -9.49
C ALA A 226 16.67 0.90 -8.34
N GLN A 227 15.54 1.55 -8.56
CA GLN A 227 14.86 2.33 -7.53
C GLN A 227 14.44 1.45 -6.35
N SER A 228 13.78 0.31 -6.64
CA SER A 228 13.34 -0.62 -5.61
C SER A 228 14.50 -1.17 -4.80
N LEU A 229 15.54 -1.70 -5.44
CA LEU A 229 16.66 -2.32 -4.76
C LEU A 229 17.45 -1.30 -3.93
N ARG A 230 17.78 -0.13 -4.49
CA ARG A 230 18.52 0.91 -3.76
C ARG A 230 17.75 1.44 -2.54
N CYS A 231 16.44 1.65 -2.65
CA CYS A 231 15.62 2.07 -1.51
C CYS A 231 15.66 1.07 -0.37
N TYR A 232 15.50 -0.21 -0.68
CA TYR A 232 15.37 -1.23 0.35
C TYR A 232 16.70 -1.80 0.84
N GLU A 233 17.78 -1.59 0.11
CA GLU A 233 19.13 -1.69 0.65
C GLU A 233 19.34 -0.67 1.78
N VAL A 234 19.04 0.62 1.51
CA VAL A 234 19.12 1.70 2.50
C VAL A 234 18.19 1.44 3.68
N TRP A 235 16.92 1.05 3.41
CA TRP A 235 15.96 0.73 4.47
C TRP A 235 16.48 -0.39 5.38
N SER A 236 16.98 -1.47 4.81
CA SER A 236 17.46 -2.63 5.56
C SER A 236 18.71 -2.31 6.39
N GLU A 237 19.56 -1.42 5.88
CA GLU A 237 20.74 -0.92 6.61
C GLU A 237 20.33 -0.04 7.79
N LEU A 238 19.47 0.96 7.56
CA LEU A 238 18.98 1.85 8.62
C LEU A 238 18.22 1.09 9.71
N ALA A 239 17.40 0.13 9.32
CA ALA A 239 16.70 -0.76 10.25
C ALA A 239 17.67 -1.69 11.00
N GLY A 240 18.82 -2.00 10.42
CA GLY A 240 19.77 -2.98 10.94
C GLY A 240 19.27 -4.41 10.76
N LEU A 241 18.58 -4.67 9.63
CA LEU A 241 18.22 -6.02 9.23
C LEU A 241 19.47 -6.79 8.81
N ARG A 242 19.59 -8.04 9.24
CA ARG A 242 20.81 -8.85 9.06
C ARG A 242 20.51 -10.31 8.84
N GLU A 243 21.50 -11.05 8.36
CA GLU A 243 21.45 -12.50 8.30
C GLU A 243 21.15 -13.10 9.68
N GLY A 244 20.35 -14.14 9.71
CA GLY A 244 19.87 -14.78 10.93
C GLY A 244 18.60 -14.14 11.53
N ASP A 245 18.19 -12.96 11.09
CA ASP A 245 16.92 -12.40 11.49
C ASP A 245 15.75 -13.25 10.97
N ARG A 246 14.68 -13.27 11.76
CA ARG A 246 13.43 -13.93 11.43
C ARG A 246 12.32 -12.88 11.42
N TYR A 247 11.82 -12.60 10.24
CA TYR A 247 10.97 -11.47 9.94
C TYR A 247 9.53 -11.93 9.76
N LEU A 248 8.65 -11.59 10.70
CA LEU A 248 7.20 -11.83 10.56
C LEU A 248 6.60 -10.78 9.64
N ILE A 249 6.18 -11.18 8.44
CA ILE A 249 5.63 -10.27 7.45
C ILE A 249 4.11 -10.29 7.52
N VAL A 250 3.55 -9.35 8.25
CA VAL A 250 2.10 -9.14 8.39
C VAL A 250 1.57 -8.08 7.43
N ASN A 251 2.43 -7.17 7.00
CA ASN A 251 2.06 -6.14 6.02
C ASN A 251 1.75 -6.79 4.68
N PRO A 252 0.65 -6.38 4.01
CA PRO A 252 0.23 -7.01 2.76
C PRO A 252 1.28 -6.92 1.66
N PHE A 253 1.47 -8.00 0.92
CA PHE A 253 2.42 -8.08 -0.20
C PHE A 253 2.04 -7.20 -1.40
N PHE A 254 0.78 -6.79 -1.51
CA PHE A 254 0.38 -5.83 -2.53
C PHE A 254 0.80 -4.39 -2.21
N HIS A 255 1.35 -4.12 -1.03
CA HIS A 255 1.85 -2.81 -0.59
C HIS A 255 3.37 -2.82 -0.49
N THR A 256 4.02 -1.68 -0.74
CA THR A 256 5.50 -1.53 -0.64
C THR A 256 6.06 -2.03 0.67
N PHE A 257 5.34 -1.83 1.78
CA PHE A 257 5.78 -2.24 3.11
C PHE A 257 5.84 -3.76 3.28
N GLY A 258 4.92 -4.52 2.65
CA GLY A 258 4.98 -5.99 2.66
C GLY A 258 5.92 -6.55 1.58
N TYR A 259 5.77 -6.07 0.34
CA TYR A 259 6.57 -6.56 -0.79
C TYR A 259 8.03 -6.14 -0.67
N LYS A 260 8.29 -4.83 -0.58
CA LYS A 260 9.67 -4.33 -0.69
C LYS A 260 10.39 -4.38 0.65
N ALA A 261 9.82 -3.82 1.73
CA ALA A 261 10.44 -3.86 3.06
C ALA A 261 10.39 -5.26 3.70
N GLY A 262 9.44 -6.10 3.28
CA GLY A 262 9.36 -7.51 3.71
C GLY A 262 10.20 -8.43 2.82
N ILE A 263 9.74 -8.67 1.57
CA ILE A 263 10.36 -9.69 0.71
C ILE A 263 11.74 -9.25 0.21
N LEU A 264 11.84 -8.09 -0.47
CA LEU A 264 13.12 -7.67 -1.06
C LEU A 264 14.20 -7.43 0.00
N ALA A 265 13.86 -6.77 1.11
CA ALA A 265 14.81 -6.54 2.19
C ALA A 265 15.31 -7.85 2.81
N CYS A 266 14.42 -8.85 3.03
CA CYS A 266 14.83 -10.16 3.52
C CYS A 266 15.74 -10.90 2.53
N LEU A 267 15.44 -10.85 1.23
CA LEU A 267 16.30 -11.45 0.19
C LEU A 267 17.69 -10.85 0.18
N MET A 268 17.78 -9.51 0.25
CA MET A 268 19.08 -8.79 0.24
C MET A 268 19.93 -9.04 1.48
N ARG A 269 19.30 -9.29 2.64
CA ARG A 269 20.01 -9.46 3.92
C ARG A 269 20.10 -10.91 4.41
N GLY A 270 19.55 -11.87 3.68
CA GLY A 270 19.54 -13.27 4.10
C GLY A 270 18.64 -13.55 5.32
N ALA A 271 17.67 -12.69 5.60
CA ALA A 271 16.76 -12.87 6.72
C ALA A 271 15.65 -13.89 6.41
N THR A 272 15.21 -14.67 7.38
CA THR A 272 14.14 -15.65 7.20
C THR A 272 12.79 -14.97 7.10
N MET A 273 12.10 -15.11 5.97
CA MET A 273 10.73 -14.63 5.79
C MET A 273 9.73 -15.58 6.45
N VAL A 274 8.82 -15.03 7.26
CA VAL A 274 7.69 -15.75 7.87
C VAL A 274 6.41 -14.96 7.52
N PRO A 275 5.76 -15.22 6.37
CA PRO A 275 4.56 -14.52 5.98
C PRO A 275 3.37 -14.95 6.82
N GLN A 276 2.53 -13.99 7.15
CA GLN A 276 1.23 -14.20 7.78
C GLN A 276 0.14 -13.65 6.86
N PRO A 277 -0.77 -14.49 6.34
CA PRO A 277 -1.77 -14.09 5.34
C PRO A 277 -2.77 -13.04 5.84
N VAL A 278 -3.15 -13.13 7.10
CA VAL A 278 -4.05 -12.21 7.79
C VAL A 278 -3.47 -11.93 9.17
N PHE A 279 -3.41 -10.65 9.55
CA PHE A 279 -3.05 -10.33 10.92
C PHE A 279 -4.15 -10.81 11.87
N ASN A 280 -3.75 -11.64 12.81
CA ASN A 280 -4.50 -12.06 14.00
C ASN A 280 -3.51 -12.06 15.14
N VAL A 281 -3.85 -11.44 16.26
CA VAL A 281 -2.93 -11.22 17.38
C VAL A 281 -2.50 -12.52 18.04
N ASP A 282 -3.41 -13.49 18.23
CA ASP A 282 -3.09 -14.79 18.81
C ASP A 282 -2.08 -15.55 17.95
N THR A 283 -2.35 -15.59 16.65
CA THR A 283 -1.44 -16.22 15.68
C THR A 283 -0.10 -15.51 15.62
N ALA A 284 -0.07 -14.19 15.73
CA ALA A 284 1.17 -13.42 15.74
C ALA A 284 2.00 -13.73 16.99
N LEU A 285 1.38 -13.74 18.17
CA LEU A 285 2.04 -14.11 19.44
C LEU A 285 2.61 -15.54 19.38
N ALA A 286 1.80 -16.49 18.90
CA ALA A 286 2.24 -17.88 18.72
C ALA A 286 3.42 -18.00 17.72
N ASN A 287 3.36 -17.29 16.58
CA ASN A 287 4.43 -17.28 15.61
C ASN A 287 5.71 -16.63 16.14
N ILE A 288 5.60 -15.53 16.92
CA ILE A 288 6.77 -14.88 17.52
C ILE A 288 7.52 -15.86 18.42
N ALA A 289 6.81 -16.57 19.28
CA ALA A 289 7.40 -17.55 20.18
C ALA A 289 7.94 -18.78 19.42
N ALA A 290 7.11 -19.42 18.60
CA ALA A 290 7.44 -20.68 17.94
C ALA A 290 8.56 -20.52 16.89
N GLU A 291 8.52 -19.44 16.11
CA GLU A 291 9.49 -19.17 15.06
C GLU A 291 10.63 -18.25 15.52
N ARG A 292 10.67 -17.88 16.80
CA ARG A 292 11.70 -17.00 17.38
C ARG A 292 11.88 -15.73 16.53
N ILE A 293 10.77 -15.06 16.24
CA ILE A 293 10.76 -13.85 15.42
C ILE A 293 11.60 -12.75 16.06
N SER A 294 12.46 -12.13 15.28
CA SER A 294 13.32 -11.03 15.72
C SER A 294 12.91 -9.67 15.16
N VAL A 295 12.11 -9.65 14.09
CA VAL A 295 11.73 -8.44 13.35
C VAL A 295 10.23 -8.45 13.08
N LEU A 296 9.54 -7.39 13.50
CA LEU A 296 8.10 -7.23 13.31
C LEU A 296 7.75 -5.78 12.93
N PRO A 297 7.76 -5.41 11.66
CA PRO A 297 7.21 -4.15 11.20
C PRO A 297 5.69 -4.21 11.05
N GLY A 298 5.03 -3.09 11.36
CA GLY A 298 3.59 -2.99 11.23
C GLY A 298 3.05 -1.63 11.68
N PRO A 299 1.76 -1.36 11.49
CA PRO A 299 1.13 -0.14 11.97
C PRO A 299 1.09 -0.09 13.50
N PRO A 300 0.98 1.11 14.11
CA PRO A 300 0.92 1.26 15.57
C PRO A 300 -0.15 0.40 16.24
N THR A 301 -1.31 0.26 15.60
CA THR A 301 -2.43 -0.55 16.12
C THR A 301 -2.09 -2.03 16.25
N LEU A 302 -1.25 -2.57 15.38
CA LEU A 302 -0.77 -3.94 15.48
C LEU A 302 0.03 -4.14 16.77
N HIS A 303 0.99 -3.25 17.01
CA HIS A 303 1.87 -3.32 18.18
C HIS A 303 1.07 -3.08 19.48
N GLN A 304 0.10 -2.16 19.44
CA GLN A 304 -0.80 -1.93 20.57
C GLN A 304 -1.60 -3.20 20.91
N SER A 305 -2.15 -3.87 19.88
CA SER A 305 -2.89 -5.13 20.08
C SER A 305 -2.04 -6.23 20.71
N LEU A 306 -0.76 -6.33 20.36
CA LEU A 306 0.17 -7.27 20.98
C LEU A 306 0.45 -6.92 22.45
N LEU A 307 0.69 -5.63 22.73
CA LEU A 307 0.97 -5.14 24.09
C LEU A 307 -0.23 -5.31 25.02
N ASP A 308 -1.44 -5.11 24.54
CA ASP A 308 -2.66 -5.16 25.34
C ASP A 308 -3.28 -6.57 25.41
N HIS A 309 -2.70 -7.55 24.72
CA HIS A 309 -3.27 -8.89 24.67
C HIS A 309 -3.15 -9.59 26.03
N PRO A 310 -4.25 -10.12 26.61
CA PRO A 310 -4.26 -10.70 27.95
C PRO A 310 -3.36 -11.93 28.08
N GLN A 311 -3.17 -12.69 27.00
CA GLN A 311 -2.32 -13.88 27.00
C GLN A 311 -0.88 -13.61 26.59
N ARG A 312 -0.48 -12.34 26.38
CA ARG A 312 0.88 -11.97 25.97
C ARG A 312 1.95 -12.64 26.84
N GLY A 313 1.75 -12.66 28.15
CA GLY A 313 2.68 -13.24 29.11
C GLY A 313 2.90 -14.76 29.00
N HIS A 314 2.07 -15.46 28.22
CA HIS A 314 2.22 -16.90 27.97
C HIS A 314 3.12 -17.21 26.77
N HIS A 315 3.59 -16.17 26.04
CA HIS A 315 4.44 -16.31 24.87
C HIS A 315 5.82 -15.72 25.12
N ASP A 316 6.85 -16.43 24.70
CA ASP A 316 8.22 -15.91 24.71
C ASP A 316 8.43 -14.92 23.53
N LEU A 317 8.45 -13.63 23.85
CA LEU A 317 8.68 -12.55 22.91
C LEU A 317 10.11 -11.98 22.96
N SER A 318 11.00 -12.60 23.76
CA SER A 318 12.35 -12.09 24.06
C SER A 318 13.28 -12.00 22.84
N THR A 319 12.93 -12.68 21.74
CA THR A 319 13.69 -12.62 20.48
C THR A 319 13.38 -11.39 19.65
N LEU A 320 12.26 -10.67 19.90
CA LEU A 320 11.94 -9.42 19.22
C LEU A 320 12.96 -8.34 19.55
N ARG A 321 13.70 -7.88 18.54
CA ARG A 321 14.73 -6.85 18.70
C ARG A 321 14.47 -5.59 17.87
N LEU A 322 13.66 -5.72 16.80
CA LEU A 322 13.43 -4.65 15.82
C LEU A 322 11.94 -4.54 15.50
N VAL A 323 11.43 -3.34 15.68
CA VAL A 323 10.11 -2.91 15.23
C VAL A 323 10.28 -1.67 14.34
N VAL A 324 9.63 -1.68 13.18
CA VAL A 324 9.45 -0.48 12.35
C VAL A 324 7.95 -0.21 12.26
N THR A 325 7.52 0.95 12.71
CA THR A 325 6.11 1.36 12.69
C THR A 325 5.92 2.61 11.85
N GLY A 326 4.69 2.89 11.44
CA GLY A 326 4.38 4.04 10.59
C GLY A 326 3.00 3.93 9.94
N ALA A 327 2.77 4.69 8.89
CA ALA A 327 1.47 4.81 8.19
C ALA A 327 0.34 5.44 9.01
N ALA A 328 0.57 5.74 10.28
CA ALA A 328 -0.34 6.43 11.20
C ALA A 328 0.46 7.16 12.29
N VAL A 329 -0.21 7.98 13.10
CA VAL A 329 0.39 8.64 14.28
C VAL A 329 0.90 7.57 15.25
N VAL A 330 2.12 7.74 15.72
CA VAL A 330 2.78 6.83 16.66
C VAL A 330 2.77 7.48 18.05
N PRO A 331 1.96 6.98 19.02
CA PRO A 331 1.96 7.55 20.36
C PRO A 331 3.30 7.32 21.09
N LEU A 332 3.80 8.33 21.80
CA LEU A 332 5.02 8.21 22.61
C LEU A 332 4.96 7.01 23.56
N ARG A 333 3.83 6.85 24.27
CA ARG A 333 3.60 5.73 25.17
C ARG A 333 3.76 4.36 24.48
N LEU A 334 3.41 4.24 23.20
CA LEU A 334 3.62 2.99 22.46
C LEU A 334 5.12 2.68 22.32
N VAL A 335 5.94 3.68 21.98
CA VAL A 335 7.40 3.53 21.85
C VAL A 335 8.01 3.14 23.20
N GLU A 336 7.60 3.81 24.28
CA GLU A 336 8.05 3.54 25.65
C GLU A 336 7.67 2.11 26.09
N ARG A 337 6.44 1.69 25.82
CA ARG A 337 5.96 0.33 26.16
C ARG A 337 6.71 -0.75 25.38
N LEU A 338 6.94 -0.55 24.07
CA LEU A 338 7.72 -1.49 23.25
C LEU A 338 9.13 -1.67 23.80
N ARG A 339 9.77 -0.57 24.22
CA ARG A 339 11.12 -0.60 24.81
C ARG A 339 11.13 -1.14 26.25
N GLY A 340 10.19 -0.71 27.08
CA GLY A 340 10.14 -1.04 28.51
C GLY A 340 9.55 -2.41 28.80
N GLU A 341 8.41 -2.78 28.19
CA GLU A 341 7.70 -4.02 28.49
C GLU A 341 8.16 -5.22 27.63
N LEU A 342 8.52 -4.98 26.36
CA LEU A 342 9.00 -6.03 25.45
C LEU A 342 10.51 -6.01 25.24
N HIS A 343 11.22 -5.06 25.85
CA HIS A 343 12.67 -4.88 25.76
C HIS A 343 13.21 -4.81 24.33
N ILE A 344 12.39 -4.24 23.39
CA ILE A 344 12.76 -4.13 22.00
C ILE A 344 13.87 -3.08 21.85
N ALA A 345 15.05 -3.52 21.45
CA ALA A 345 16.24 -2.68 21.35
C ALA A 345 16.11 -1.58 20.29
N THR A 346 15.38 -1.84 19.19
CA THR A 346 15.24 -0.91 18.08
C THR A 346 13.76 -0.73 17.73
N VAL A 347 13.24 0.47 17.98
CA VAL A 347 11.92 0.92 17.54
C VAL A 347 12.12 2.12 16.64
N LEU A 348 11.60 2.09 15.42
CA LEU A 348 11.77 3.12 14.41
C LEU A 348 10.44 3.50 13.80
N THR A 349 10.34 4.75 13.36
CA THR A 349 9.27 5.22 12.47
C THR A 349 9.83 5.58 11.11
N ALA A 350 8.98 5.53 10.09
CA ALA A 350 9.30 5.90 8.73
C ALA A 350 8.10 6.52 8.03
N TYR A 351 8.39 7.40 7.07
CA TYR A 351 7.39 7.96 6.17
C TYR A 351 7.75 7.61 4.73
N GLY A 352 6.75 7.34 3.93
CA GLY A 352 6.88 7.09 2.51
C GLY A 352 5.54 6.94 1.81
N LEU A 353 5.58 7.00 0.49
CA LEU A 353 4.43 6.84 -0.40
C LEU A 353 4.88 6.01 -1.61
N SER A 354 3.93 5.38 -2.29
CA SER A 354 4.22 4.50 -3.44
C SER A 354 4.94 5.24 -4.56
N GLU A 355 4.59 6.52 -4.77
CA GLU A 355 5.18 7.44 -5.73
C GLU A 355 6.65 7.78 -5.43
N ALA A 356 7.12 7.47 -4.22
CA ALA A 356 8.52 7.58 -3.82
C ALA A 356 9.10 6.20 -3.40
N GLY A 357 8.73 5.14 -4.11
CA GLY A 357 9.27 3.80 -3.89
C GLY A 357 8.91 3.18 -2.53
N GLY A 358 8.15 3.88 -1.69
CA GLY A 358 7.67 3.40 -0.39
C GLY A 358 8.41 3.93 0.83
N ILE A 359 9.52 4.66 0.67
CA ILE A 359 10.25 5.29 1.79
C ILE A 359 10.91 6.60 1.37
N VAL A 360 10.76 7.62 2.22
CA VAL A 360 11.33 8.97 2.08
C VAL A 360 12.18 9.34 3.28
N THR A 361 11.64 9.13 4.49
CA THR A 361 12.35 9.37 5.75
C THR A 361 12.28 8.16 6.67
N MET A 362 13.22 8.07 7.59
CA MET A 362 13.24 7.07 8.63
C MET A 362 13.99 7.61 9.85
N CYS A 363 13.52 7.28 11.05
CA CYS A 363 14.28 7.47 12.29
C CYS A 363 15.55 6.65 12.26
N ARG A 364 16.53 7.01 13.09
CA ARG A 364 17.79 6.30 13.22
C ARG A 364 17.82 5.45 14.48
N ARG A 365 18.57 4.39 14.45
CA ARG A 365 18.84 3.59 15.67
C ARG A 365 19.50 4.49 16.71
N GLY A 366 18.97 4.46 17.92
CA GLY A 366 19.42 5.32 19.01
C GLY A 366 18.70 6.67 19.12
N ASP A 367 17.81 7.02 18.18
CA ASP A 367 16.97 8.21 18.36
C ASP A 367 16.11 8.07 19.65
N PRO A 368 15.91 9.16 20.41
CA PRO A 368 15.05 9.20 21.59
C PRO A 368 13.61 8.80 21.26
N ALA A 369 12.86 8.33 22.26
CA ALA A 369 11.46 7.93 22.07
C ALA A 369 10.59 9.09 21.59
N GLU A 370 10.86 10.29 22.07
CA GLU A 370 10.18 11.54 21.70
C GLU A 370 10.37 11.86 20.20
N VAL A 371 11.58 11.70 19.67
CA VAL A 371 11.87 11.90 18.25
C VAL A 371 11.13 10.86 17.40
N ILE A 372 11.14 9.58 17.82
CA ILE A 372 10.46 8.49 17.11
C ILE A 372 8.94 8.69 17.09
N ALA A 373 8.36 9.20 18.18
CA ALA A 373 6.93 9.45 18.28
C ALA A 373 6.49 10.73 17.57
N ALA A 374 7.28 11.80 17.68
CA ALA A 374 6.91 13.11 17.15
C ALA A 374 7.24 13.29 15.67
N THR A 375 8.14 12.48 15.10
CA THR A 375 8.63 12.64 13.73
C THR A 375 8.67 11.31 12.98
N SER A 376 8.81 11.41 11.67
CA SER A 376 9.08 10.26 10.80
C SER A 376 10.58 10.14 10.47
N GLY A 377 11.44 10.81 11.26
CA GLY A 377 12.88 10.82 11.10
C GLY A 377 13.37 11.68 9.93
N ARG A 378 14.63 11.44 9.56
CA ARG A 378 15.37 12.23 8.56
C ARG A 378 15.32 11.56 7.19
N ALA A 379 15.54 12.37 6.14
CA ALA A 379 15.69 11.88 4.77
C ALA A 379 16.61 10.66 4.69
N ILE A 380 16.23 9.66 3.93
CA ILE A 380 17.12 8.53 3.63
C ILE A 380 18.28 9.00 2.72
N PRO A 381 19.44 8.32 2.74
CA PRO A 381 20.56 8.66 1.86
C PRO A 381 20.16 8.80 0.39
N GLY A 382 20.58 9.91 -0.24
CA GLY A 382 20.27 10.23 -1.62
C GLY A 382 18.89 10.84 -1.85
N THR A 383 18.18 11.21 -0.78
CA THR A 383 16.90 11.91 -0.80
C THR A 383 17.06 13.35 -0.33
N ARG A 384 16.40 14.28 -1.03
CA ARG A 384 16.23 15.67 -0.62
C ARG A 384 14.77 15.92 -0.32
N ILE A 385 14.52 16.70 0.74
CA ILE A 385 13.19 17.13 1.16
C ILE A 385 13.17 18.65 1.17
N ARG A 386 12.07 19.22 0.72
CA ARG A 386 11.76 20.63 0.79
C ARG A 386 10.35 20.76 1.35
N ILE A 387 10.18 21.64 2.33
CA ILE A 387 8.84 22.11 2.71
C ILE A 387 8.57 23.33 1.84
N ALA A 388 7.52 23.27 1.04
CA ALA A 388 7.22 24.28 0.02
C ALA A 388 5.94 25.04 0.37
N ASP A 389 5.94 26.34 0.06
CA ASP A 389 4.72 27.17 0.04
C ASP A 389 3.87 26.89 -1.24
N GLY A 390 2.76 27.63 -1.41
CA GLY A 390 1.87 27.50 -2.56
C GLY A 390 2.52 27.73 -3.92
N ASP A 391 3.61 28.51 -3.95
CA ASP A 391 4.39 28.83 -5.17
C ASP A 391 5.58 27.88 -5.37
N GLY A 392 5.76 26.89 -4.48
CA GLY A 392 6.84 25.91 -4.54
C GLY A 392 8.17 26.39 -3.98
N LYS A 393 8.22 27.57 -3.34
CA LYS A 393 9.41 28.10 -2.68
C LYS A 393 9.65 27.39 -1.36
N ALA A 394 10.94 27.12 -1.07
CA ALA A 394 11.33 26.49 0.18
C ALA A 394 11.03 27.38 1.40
N LEU A 395 10.38 26.79 2.38
CA LEU A 395 10.13 27.41 3.69
C LEU A 395 11.27 27.10 4.67
N PRO A 396 11.53 27.99 5.63
CA PRO A 396 12.47 27.78 6.73
C PRO A 396 12.10 26.55 7.59
N ALA A 397 13.07 26.03 8.34
CA ALA A 397 12.80 25.00 9.34
C ALA A 397 11.81 25.52 10.40
N GLY A 398 10.86 24.67 10.79
CA GLY A 398 9.79 25.00 11.73
C GLY A 398 8.50 25.51 11.09
N GLU A 399 8.52 25.91 9.83
CA GLU A 399 7.31 26.31 9.11
C GLU A 399 6.63 25.12 8.41
N ALA A 400 5.30 25.15 8.36
CA ALA A 400 4.50 24.11 7.74
C ALA A 400 4.21 24.41 6.26
N GLY A 401 4.34 23.44 5.40
CA GLY A 401 4.03 23.54 3.98
C GLY A 401 3.96 22.18 3.32
N GLU A 402 3.78 22.14 2.00
CA GLU A 402 3.76 20.89 1.25
C GLU A 402 5.14 20.20 1.27
N VAL A 403 5.15 18.91 1.56
CA VAL A 403 6.37 18.11 1.50
C VAL A 403 6.68 17.77 0.04
N TRP A 404 7.78 18.30 -0.46
CA TRP A 404 8.31 17.96 -1.77
C TRP A 404 9.55 17.09 -1.64
N VAL A 405 9.65 16.07 -2.47
CA VAL A 405 10.68 15.04 -2.40
C VAL A 405 11.42 14.92 -3.73
N SER A 406 12.74 14.86 -3.69
CA SER A 406 13.57 14.60 -4.85
C SER A 406 14.64 13.57 -4.52
N GLY A 407 14.89 12.64 -5.44
CA GLY A 407 15.89 11.60 -5.25
C GLY A 407 15.66 10.41 -6.19
N HIS A 408 16.56 9.44 -6.08
CA HIS A 408 16.59 8.24 -6.93
C HIS A 408 15.34 7.37 -6.82
N HIS A 409 14.53 7.54 -5.80
CA HIS A 409 13.36 6.72 -5.46
C HIS A 409 12.04 7.33 -5.96
N VAL A 410 12.04 8.54 -6.49
CA VAL A 410 10.85 9.14 -7.11
C VAL A 410 10.47 8.33 -8.34
N MET A 411 9.18 7.96 -8.42
CA MET A 411 8.62 7.18 -9.53
C MET A 411 8.99 7.75 -10.91
N GLN A 412 8.97 6.92 -11.93
CA GLN A 412 9.10 7.39 -13.31
C GLN A 412 7.89 8.23 -13.76
N GLY A 413 6.75 8.01 -13.14
CA GLY A 413 5.48 8.66 -13.40
C GLY A 413 4.32 7.70 -13.14
N TYR A 414 3.12 8.18 -13.42
CA TYR A 414 1.94 7.33 -13.41
C TYR A 414 1.78 6.62 -14.75
N PHE A 415 1.51 5.33 -14.72
CA PHE A 415 1.38 4.49 -15.91
C PHE A 415 0.29 5.03 -16.86
N GLU A 416 0.69 5.36 -18.09
CA GLU A 416 -0.18 5.93 -19.12
C GLU A 416 -1.02 7.13 -18.65
N ALA A 417 -0.46 7.96 -17.76
CA ALA A 417 -1.10 9.14 -17.23
C ALA A 417 -0.12 10.34 -17.21
N PRO A 418 0.27 10.87 -18.39
CA PRO A 418 1.28 11.92 -18.49
C PRO A 418 0.83 13.26 -17.87
N ALA A 419 -0.45 13.60 -17.95
CA ALA A 419 -0.97 14.83 -17.34
C ALA A 419 -0.85 14.79 -15.83
N GLU A 420 -1.30 13.71 -15.20
CA GLU A 420 -1.21 13.51 -13.75
C GLU A 420 0.24 13.37 -13.28
N THR A 421 1.11 12.85 -14.14
CA THR A 421 2.56 12.80 -13.87
C THR A 421 3.15 14.20 -13.83
N ALA A 422 2.79 15.06 -14.78
CA ALA A 422 3.25 16.46 -14.83
C ALA A 422 2.68 17.30 -13.66
N GLU A 423 1.50 16.97 -13.15
CA GLU A 423 0.96 17.58 -11.93
C GLU A 423 1.73 17.15 -10.67
N ALA A 424 2.15 15.88 -10.61
CA ALA A 424 2.79 15.31 -9.44
C ALA A 424 4.30 15.56 -9.40
N ILE A 425 4.98 15.61 -10.56
CA ILE A 425 6.43 15.77 -10.66
C ILE A 425 6.74 17.05 -11.42
N THR A 426 7.45 17.97 -10.77
CA THR A 426 7.89 19.22 -11.38
C THR A 426 8.96 18.99 -12.45
N PRO A 427 9.15 19.94 -13.40
CA PRO A 427 10.17 19.80 -14.45
C PRO A 427 11.61 19.63 -13.92
N ASP A 428 11.91 20.12 -12.71
CA ASP A 428 13.20 19.97 -12.02
C ASP A 428 13.27 18.72 -11.13
N GLY A 429 12.29 17.80 -11.23
CA GLY A 429 12.32 16.46 -10.65
C GLY A 429 11.90 16.39 -9.18
N TRP A 430 11.11 17.34 -8.68
CA TRP A 430 10.49 17.25 -7.37
C TRP A 430 9.11 16.60 -7.44
N LEU A 431 8.91 15.58 -6.62
CA LEU A 431 7.60 14.98 -6.39
C LEU A 431 6.84 15.81 -5.35
N ARG A 432 5.69 16.31 -5.74
CA ARG A 432 4.67 16.90 -4.86
C ARG A 432 3.91 15.78 -4.18
N THR A 433 4.08 15.64 -2.86
CA THR A 433 3.51 14.49 -2.16
C THR A 433 2.02 14.66 -1.82
N GLY A 434 1.56 15.90 -1.79
CA GLY A 434 0.24 16.26 -1.28
C GLY A 434 0.12 16.10 0.24
N ASP A 435 1.21 15.76 0.93
CA ASP A 435 1.26 15.72 2.39
C ASP A 435 1.82 17.06 2.90
N VAL A 436 1.30 17.53 4.03
CA VAL A 436 1.79 18.73 4.72
C VAL A 436 2.72 18.29 5.85
N GLY A 437 3.84 18.97 6.00
CA GLY A 437 4.80 18.64 7.03
C GLY A 437 5.67 19.82 7.45
N VAL A 438 6.48 19.58 8.46
CA VAL A 438 7.44 20.51 9.04
C VAL A 438 8.78 19.80 9.16
N LEU A 439 9.88 20.42 8.75
CA LEU A 439 11.24 19.99 9.08
C LEU A 439 11.69 20.72 10.35
N ASP A 440 12.16 19.96 11.34
CA ASP A 440 12.83 20.54 12.50
C ASP A 440 14.27 21.00 12.16
N PRO A 441 14.98 21.75 13.03
CA PRO A 441 16.37 22.11 12.81
C PRO A 441 17.33 20.93 12.67
N GLY A 442 16.97 19.77 13.18
CA GLY A 442 17.71 18.51 13.05
C GLY A 442 17.45 17.75 11.73
N GLY A 443 16.55 18.28 10.87
CA GLY A 443 16.15 17.67 9.61
C GLY A 443 15.16 16.52 9.75
N ASN A 444 14.54 16.35 10.93
CA ASN A 444 13.47 15.36 11.09
C ASN A 444 12.17 15.88 10.51
N LEU A 445 11.49 15.06 9.75
CA LEU A 445 10.21 15.37 9.13
C LEU A 445 9.05 14.98 10.07
N ARG A 446 8.20 15.93 10.39
CA ARG A 446 6.91 15.69 11.03
C ARG A 446 5.81 15.90 9.98
N ILE A 447 5.08 14.86 9.64
CA ILE A 447 3.87 14.96 8.81
C ILE A 447 2.74 15.49 9.70
N THR A 448 2.14 16.58 9.29
CA THR A 448 1.06 17.23 10.04
C THR A 448 -0.30 16.89 9.46
N ASP A 449 -0.42 16.74 8.13
CA ASP A 449 -1.65 16.27 7.46
C ASP A 449 -1.46 15.98 5.96
N ARG A 450 -2.60 15.82 5.26
CA ARG A 450 -2.69 15.90 3.81
C ARG A 450 -3.38 17.18 3.39
N ILE A 451 -2.94 17.81 2.32
CA ILE A 451 -3.55 19.04 1.77
C ILE A 451 -5.07 18.88 1.59
N LYS A 452 -5.51 17.74 1.12
CA LYS A 452 -6.93 17.41 0.89
C LYS A 452 -7.74 17.04 2.14
N ASP A 453 -7.08 16.75 3.25
CA ASP A 453 -7.74 16.42 4.52
C ASP A 453 -7.80 17.62 5.47
N MET A 454 -6.96 18.65 5.24
CA MET A 454 -7.01 19.94 5.90
C MET A 454 -8.37 20.61 5.68
N PHE A 455 -8.89 21.26 6.70
CA PHE A 455 -10.10 22.06 6.62
C PHE A 455 -9.86 23.48 7.17
N ILE A 456 -10.66 24.44 6.72
CA ILE A 456 -10.44 25.86 7.00
C ILE A 456 -11.47 26.35 8.00
N VAL A 457 -11.00 26.72 9.21
CA VAL A 457 -11.84 27.23 10.31
C VAL A 457 -11.65 28.73 10.44
N GLY A 458 -12.60 29.53 9.93
CA GLY A 458 -12.54 30.98 10.04
C GLY A 458 -11.27 31.62 9.47
N GLY A 459 -10.73 31.05 8.38
CA GLY A 459 -9.51 31.48 7.70
C GLY A 459 -8.22 30.83 8.22
N PHE A 460 -8.29 29.96 9.22
CA PHE A 460 -7.13 29.21 9.74
C PHE A 460 -7.13 27.79 9.23
N ASN A 461 -5.99 27.34 8.74
CA ASN A 461 -5.81 25.93 8.36
C ASN A 461 -5.79 25.04 9.60
N ALA A 462 -6.74 24.11 9.69
CA ALA A 462 -6.79 23.08 10.73
C ALA A 462 -6.38 21.75 10.13
N TYR A 463 -5.41 21.11 10.76
CA TYR A 463 -4.82 19.86 10.30
C TYR A 463 -5.34 18.71 11.16
N PRO A 464 -6.20 17.81 10.62
CA PRO A 464 -6.77 16.71 11.36
C PRO A 464 -5.74 15.87 12.13
N ALA A 465 -4.60 15.54 11.53
CA ALA A 465 -3.61 14.72 12.19
C ALA A 465 -2.99 15.38 13.43
N GLU A 466 -2.81 16.69 13.42
CA GLU A 466 -2.36 17.44 14.61
C GLU A 466 -3.40 17.37 15.73
N ILE A 467 -4.68 17.53 15.37
CA ILE A 467 -5.79 17.48 16.33
C ILE A 467 -5.92 16.04 16.87
N GLU A 468 -5.84 15.04 16.02
CA GLU A 468 -5.85 13.62 16.38
C GLU A 468 -4.72 13.25 17.35
N GLN A 469 -3.51 13.76 17.10
CA GLN A 469 -2.37 13.55 17.97
C GLN A 469 -2.63 14.11 19.39
N LEU A 470 -3.18 15.32 19.48
CA LEU A 470 -3.52 15.93 20.75
C LEU A 470 -4.64 15.18 21.46
N LEU A 471 -5.74 14.85 20.76
CA LEU A 471 -6.85 14.08 21.33
C LEU A 471 -6.42 12.70 21.81
N GLY A 472 -5.46 12.07 21.13
CA GLY A 472 -4.89 10.79 21.51
C GLY A 472 -4.10 10.80 22.81
N LEU A 473 -3.75 11.97 23.35
CA LEU A 473 -3.14 12.13 24.68
C LEU A 473 -4.16 12.00 25.81
N HIS A 474 -5.46 12.10 25.50
CA HIS A 474 -6.49 11.93 26.53
C HIS A 474 -6.51 10.49 27.07
N PRO A 475 -6.48 10.28 28.41
CA PRO A 475 -6.35 8.96 29.01
C PRO A 475 -7.46 7.98 28.60
N ASP A 476 -8.66 8.47 28.32
CA ASP A 476 -9.82 7.67 27.98
C ASP A 476 -10.02 7.42 26.48
N ILE A 477 -9.15 7.95 25.63
CA ILE A 477 -9.21 7.74 24.18
C ILE A 477 -8.30 6.59 23.79
N ALA A 478 -8.87 5.60 23.10
CA ALA A 478 -8.14 4.49 22.51
C ALA A 478 -7.68 4.82 21.08
N ASP A 479 -8.55 5.48 20.32
CA ASP A 479 -8.33 5.83 18.91
C ASP A 479 -9.18 7.04 18.52
N VAL A 480 -8.73 7.85 17.55
CA VAL A 480 -9.47 9.04 17.13
C VAL A 480 -9.15 9.42 15.70
N ALA A 481 -10.16 9.90 14.98
CA ALA A 481 -10.01 10.52 13.66
C ALA A 481 -10.82 11.81 13.60
N VAL A 482 -10.28 12.82 12.93
CA VAL A 482 -10.92 14.13 12.76
C VAL A 482 -11.15 14.41 11.27
N VAL A 483 -12.31 14.96 10.97
CA VAL A 483 -12.67 15.44 9.62
C VAL A 483 -13.25 16.83 9.70
N GLY A 484 -13.07 17.63 8.63
CA GLY A 484 -13.80 18.88 8.46
C GLY A 484 -15.26 18.58 8.10
N ILE A 485 -16.17 19.33 8.71
CA ILE A 485 -17.59 19.37 8.36
C ILE A 485 -18.01 20.81 8.10
N PRO A 486 -18.99 21.07 7.21
CA PRO A 486 -19.46 22.42 6.92
C PRO A 486 -19.99 23.14 8.17
N ASP A 487 -19.64 24.42 8.30
CA ASP A 487 -20.17 25.34 9.33
C ASP A 487 -20.59 26.66 8.70
N PRO A 488 -21.83 27.15 8.95
CA PRO A 488 -22.35 28.36 8.29
C PRO A 488 -21.57 29.64 8.59
N ARG A 489 -20.85 29.69 9.70
CA ARG A 489 -20.12 30.88 10.16
C ARG A 489 -18.62 30.82 9.90
N LEU A 490 -18.03 29.64 10.06
CA LEU A 490 -16.57 29.47 10.02
C LEU A 490 -16.10 28.81 8.73
N GLY A 491 -17.01 28.46 7.81
CA GLY A 491 -16.74 27.69 6.61
C GLY A 491 -16.73 26.20 6.91
N GLU A 492 -15.76 25.73 7.68
CA GLU A 492 -15.68 24.36 8.19
C GLU A 492 -15.33 24.36 9.67
N VAL A 493 -15.63 23.24 10.35
CA VAL A 493 -15.20 22.96 11.73
C VAL A 493 -14.83 21.49 11.87
N GLY A 494 -13.98 21.17 12.86
CA GLY A 494 -13.61 19.79 13.14
C GLY A 494 -14.74 18.98 13.77
N LYS A 495 -14.98 17.76 13.26
CA LYS A 495 -15.74 16.70 13.93
C LYS A 495 -14.77 15.55 14.26
N ALA A 496 -14.72 15.16 15.54
CA ALA A 496 -13.91 14.05 16.01
C ALA A 496 -14.78 12.78 16.11
N TYR A 497 -14.30 11.70 15.52
CA TYR A 497 -14.80 10.34 15.73
C TYR A 497 -13.84 9.63 16.66
N ALA A 498 -14.27 9.27 17.87
CA ALA A 498 -13.40 8.77 18.92
C ALA A 498 -13.82 7.37 19.39
N VAL A 499 -12.85 6.53 19.66
CA VAL A 499 -13.03 5.22 20.29
C VAL A 499 -12.62 5.35 21.75
N ARG A 500 -13.52 5.05 22.67
CA ARG A 500 -13.22 5.07 24.10
C ARG A 500 -12.41 3.84 24.51
N ARG A 501 -11.60 4.01 25.54
CA ARG A 501 -11.03 2.84 26.24
C ARG A 501 -12.13 2.06 26.98
N PRO A 502 -11.96 0.76 27.16
CA PRO A 502 -12.90 -0.06 27.96
C PRO A 502 -13.12 0.54 29.35
N GLY A 503 -14.40 0.67 29.74
CA GLY A 503 -14.80 1.22 31.04
C GLY A 503 -14.86 2.75 31.12
N SER A 504 -14.48 3.49 30.08
CA SER A 504 -14.56 4.95 30.06
C SER A 504 -16.01 5.44 29.93
N THR A 505 -16.33 6.48 30.72
CA THR A 505 -17.61 7.21 30.69
C THR A 505 -17.46 8.59 30.05
N LEU A 506 -16.33 8.89 29.41
CA LEU A 506 -16.03 10.19 28.77
C LEU A 506 -17.18 10.63 27.86
N THR A 507 -17.68 11.84 28.05
CA THR A 507 -18.73 12.43 27.20
C THR A 507 -18.13 13.29 26.09
N ALA A 508 -18.94 13.62 25.08
CA ALA A 508 -18.52 14.54 24.00
C ALA A 508 -18.16 15.91 24.56
N ASP A 509 -18.97 16.44 25.47
CA ASP A 509 -18.74 17.74 26.10
C ASP A 509 -17.46 17.77 26.94
N ASP A 510 -17.15 16.69 27.67
CA ASP A 510 -15.90 16.59 28.43
C ASP A 510 -14.68 16.59 27.51
N LEU A 511 -14.71 15.86 26.41
CA LEU A 511 -13.61 15.84 25.44
C LEU A 511 -13.44 17.20 24.74
N ILE A 512 -14.52 17.87 24.39
CA ILE A 512 -14.48 19.24 23.84
C ILE A 512 -13.93 20.22 24.88
N ALA A 513 -14.38 20.14 26.14
CA ALA A 513 -13.90 20.98 27.23
C ALA A 513 -12.40 20.76 27.50
N TRP A 514 -11.95 19.50 27.48
CA TRP A 514 -10.54 19.15 27.57
C TRP A 514 -9.74 19.72 26.40
N SER A 515 -10.24 19.55 25.16
CA SER A 515 -9.59 20.06 23.95
C SER A 515 -9.39 21.58 23.99
N ARG A 516 -10.32 22.34 24.55
CA ARG A 516 -10.20 23.80 24.71
C ARG A 516 -9.03 24.22 25.61
N ARG A 517 -8.58 23.38 26.48
CA ARG A 517 -7.42 23.65 27.36
C ARG A 517 -6.10 23.31 26.69
N GLU A 518 -6.13 22.31 25.77
CA GLU A 518 -4.91 21.72 25.21
C GLU A 518 -4.55 22.27 23.82
N MET A 519 -5.50 22.92 23.13
CA MET A 519 -5.25 23.41 21.77
C MET A 519 -5.93 24.73 21.46
N ALA A 520 -5.43 25.40 20.42
CA ALA A 520 -6.01 26.67 19.95
C ALA A 520 -7.46 26.49 19.50
N ASN A 521 -8.30 27.50 19.73
CA ASN A 521 -9.75 27.43 19.56
C ASN A 521 -10.22 26.96 18.16
N TYR A 522 -9.49 27.32 17.09
CA TYR A 522 -9.82 26.89 15.73
C TYR A 522 -9.54 25.40 15.49
N LYS A 523 -8.69 24.76 16.29
CA LYS A 523 -8.40 23.32 16.25
C LYS A 523 -9.38 22.47 17.05
N VAL A 524 -10.09 23.09 18.02
CA VAL A 524 -11.03 22.39 18.90
C VAL A 524 -12.18 21.82 18.08
N PRO A 525 -12.41 20.48 18.09
CA PRO A 525 -13.59 19.89 17.45
C PRO A 525 -14.88 20.48 17.99
N ARG A 526 -15.81 20.82 17.09
CA ARG A 526 -17.14 21.33 17.48
C ARG A 526 -18.16 20.23 17.67
N ALA A 527 -17.86 19.02 17.16
CA ALA A 527 -18.67 17.83 17.35
C ALA A 527 -17.75 16.65 17.69
N VAL A 528 -18.24 15.79 18.57
CA VAL A 528 -17.59 14.51 18.91
C VAL A 528 -18.62 13.40 18.80
N GLU A 529 -18.29 12.35 18.08
CA GLU A 529 -19.08 11.13 17.98
C GLU A 529 -18.24 9.95 18.45
N PHE A 530 -18.75 9.21 19.44
CA PHE A 530 -18.10 7.99 19.89
C PHE A 530 -18.54 6.80 19.04
N VAL A 531 -17.57 6.07 18.52
CA VAL A 531 -17.77 4.89 17.68
C VAL A 531 -17.09 3.66 18.30
N ALA A 532 -17.58 2.48 17.96
CA ALA A 532 -16.97 1.23 18.44
C ALA A 532 -15.57 1.02 17.82
N GLU A 533 -15.44 1.37 16.54
CA GLU A 533 -14.19 1.30 15.78
C GLU A 533 -14.17 2.32 14.64
N LEU A 534 -12.96 2.72 14.23
CA LEU A 534 -12.76 3.58 13.05
C LEU A 534 -12.68 2.74 11.77
N PRO A 535 -13.32 3.16 10.67
CA PRO A 535 -13.19 2.48 9.39
C PRO A 535 -11.74 2.56 8.88
N ARG A 536 -11.15 1.42 8.51
CA ARG A 536 -9.76 1.34 8.08
C ARG A 536 -9.61 0.53 6.80
N ASN A 537 -8.63 0.91 5.99
CA ASN A 537 -8.23 0.11 4.83
C ASN A 537 -7.35 -1.08 5.25
N ALA A 538 -6.95 -1.91 4.27
CA ALA A 538 -6.13 -3.09 4.49
C ALA A 538 -4.73 -2.81 5.09
N SER A 539 -4.20 -1.60 4.91
CA SER A 539 -2.92 -1.16 5.48
C SER A 539 -3.09 -0.49 6.85
N GLY A 540 -4.29 -0.53 7.46
CA GLY A 540 -4.58 0.05 8.77
C GLY A 540 -4.88 1.55 8.76
N LYS A 541 -4.90 2.21 7.59
CA LYS A 541 -5.18 3.64 7.47
C LYS A 541 -6.67 3.93 7.60
N VAL A 542 -7.02 4.95 8.40
CA VAL A 542 -8.41 5.40 8.55
C VAL A 542 -8.99 5.91 7.23
N LEU A 543 -10.21 5.50 6.91
CA LEU A 543 -10.96 5.91 5.73
C LEU A 543 -11.77 7.17 6.03
N LYS A 544 -11.11 8.34 6.10
CA LYS A 544 -11.75 9.64 6.42
C LYS A 544 -12.90 9.98 5.48
N ARG A 545 -12.87 9.51 4.22
CA ARG A 545 -13.98 9.70 3.29
C ARG A 545 -15.29 9.09 3.80
N GLU A 546 -15.24 7.91 4.42
CA GLU A 546 -16.42 7.27 5.00
C GLU A 546 -16.93 8.01 6.23
N LEU A 547 -16.02 8.62 7.00
CA LEU A 547 -16.39 9.44 8.16
C LEU A 547 -17.03 10.79 7.74
N ARG A 548 -16.61 11.37 6.61
CA ARG A 548 -17.23 12.59 6.07
C ARG A 548 -18.64 12.35 5.50
N ALA A 549 -18.95 11.13 5.09
CA ALA A 549 -20.24 10.75 4.52
C ALA A 549 -21.31 10.44 5.59
N ARG A 550 -20.93 10.38 6.88
CA ARG A 550 -21.82 10.21 8.04
C ARG A 550 -22.30 11.56 8.56
#